data_61de545be657a983672f32d4ce487637
#
_entry.id   61de545be657a983672f32d4ce487637
#
_cell.length_a   1.000
_cell.length_b   1.000
_cell.length_c   1.000
_cell.angle_alpha   90.00
_cell.angle_beta   90.00
_cell.angle_gamma   90.00
#
_symmetry.space_group_name_H-M   'P 1'
#
loop_
_entity.id
_entity.type
_entity.pdbx_description
1 polymer ?
#
loop_
_entity_poly.entity_id
_entity_poly.type
_entity_poly.pdbx_seq_one_letter_code
_entity_poly.pdbx_strand_id
1 'polypeptide(L)'
;MFVILAILALGKTTANAEEVVNLYSYRQPFLIKPILKAFTEKTGIKTNIVFAKKGMLEKIKATPGAADAVLTVDIGRLHDMDKAGLLQPVQSKVLEQNIPSSYRHPKGHWFGLTLRGRVIYASKKRVKPGAITRYEDLADPKWKGRICTRSGKHVYNVSLFASIVAHSGEAKAKKWLMALKSNLARKPSGNDRAQAKAIHAGECDLALANTYYMAKMATNKKKKVQREWAKAVYIVFPNQKDRGAHVNISGAAVAKHAKNRKNAVRLIEYLSGEYAQKLYAEQNYEYPLKKGVKTHPLVYSWGKFKADTINLAKVANKRAIASKLVDKVDYNNFSPSN
;
A
#
# COMPACT_ATOMS: atom_id res chain seq x y z
N MET A 1 -32.81 -72.13 21.19
CA MET A 1 -32.94 -70.79 21.69
C MET A 1 -31.70 -70.00 21.25
N PHE A 2 -31.74 -69.33 20.10
CA PHE A 2 -30.62 -68.59 19.53
C PHE A 2 -30.77 -67.12 19.92
N VAL A 3 -29.82 -66.59 20.67
CA VAL A 3 -29.74 -65.17 21.03
C VAL A 3 -28.92 -64.45 19.95
N ILE A 4 -29.57 -63.58 19.17
CA ILE A 4 -28.93 -62.73 18.18
C ILE A 4 -28.45 -61.47 18.93
N LEU A 5 -27.14 -61.30 19.04
CA LEU A 5 -26.51 -60.12 19.58
C LEU A 5 -26.43 -59.03 18.46
N ALA A 6 -27.24 -58.01 18.51
CA ALA A 6 -27.17 -56.88 17.60
C ALA A 6 -26.05 -55.92 18.08
N ILE A 7 -24.96 -55.83 17.31
CA ILE A 7 -23.89 -54.85 17.52
C ILE A 7 -24.35 -53.54 16.88
N LEU A 8 -24.75 -52.58 17.71
CA LEU A 8 -24.94 -51.17 17.29
C LEU A 8 -23.59 -50.54 17.06
N ALA A 9 -23.21 -50.37 15.79
CA ALA A 9 -22.07 -49.55 15.40
C ALA A 9 -22.47 -48.07 15.56
N LEU A 10 -22.10 -47.43 16.67
CA LEU A 10 -22.14 -45.97 16.81
C LEU A 10 -21.08 -45.34 15.87
N GLY A 11 -21.54 -44.95 14.68
CA GLY A 11 -20.75 -44.10 13.81
C GLY A 11 -20.50 -42.78 14.48
N LYS A 12 -19.26 -42.54 14.91
CA LYS A 12 -18.77 -41.21 15.33
C LYS A 12 -18.80 -40.29 14.12
N THR A 13 -19.88 -39.57 13.91
CA THR A 13 -19.88 -38.38 13.06
C THR A 13 -18.98 -37.35 13.73
N THR A 14 -17.71 -37.32 13.34
CA THR A 14 -16.83 -36.19 13.63
C THR A 14 -17.42 -34.97 12.93
N ALA A 15 -18.10 -34.12 13.67
CA ALA A 15 -18.47 -32.80 13.18
C ALA A 15 -17.16 -32.12 12.76
N ASN A 16 -16.93 -32.01 11.46
CA ASN A 16 -15.81 -31.23 10.93
C ASN A 16 -16.02 -29.80 11.43
N ALA A 17 -15.20 -29.36 12.37
CA ALA A 17 -15.19 -27.98 12.80
C ALA A 17 -15.05 -27.10 11.56
N GLU A 18 -15.96 -26.15 11.40
CA GLU A 18 -16.00 -25.27 10.24
C GLU A 18 -14.66 -24.56 10.06
N GLU A 19 -13.99 -24.76 8.91
CA GLU A 19 -12.71 -24.09 8.63
C GLU A 19 -12.97 -22.60 8.43
N VAL A 20 -12.36 -21.77 9.29
CA VAL A 20 -12.54 -20.32 9.30
C VAL A 20 -11.21 -19.59 9.38
N VAL A 21 -11.17 -18.35 8.90
CA VAL A 21 -10.11 -17.38 9.14
C VAL A 21 -10.68 -16.02 9.55
N ASN A 22 -10.22 -15.51 10.69
CA ASN A 22 -10.60 -14.20 11.21
C ASN A 22 -9.63 -13.14 10.68
N LEU A 23 -10.09 -12.32 9.73
CA LEU A 23 -9.27 -11.33 9.04
C LEU A 23 -9.55 -9.92 9.56
N TYR A 24 -8.52 -9.24 10.05
CA TYR A 24 -8.58 -7.81 10.37
C TYR A 24 -8.04 -6.99 9.20
N SER A 25 -8.86 -6.09 8.63
CA SER A 25 -8.57 -5.45 7.36
C SER A 25 -8.69 -3.92 7.43
N TYR A 26 -7.63 -3.24 6.96
CA TYR A 26 -7.66 -1.81 6.62
C TYR A 26 -8.15 -1.56 5.18
N ARG A 27 -8.31 -2.61 4.39
CA ARG A 27 -8.81 -2.48 3.02
C ARG A 27 -10.33 -2.30 3.04
N GLN A 28 -10.82 -1.43 2.17
CA GLN A 28 -12.26 -1.17 2.08
C GLN A 28 -13.03 -2.42 1.65
N PRO A 29 -14.23 -2.67 2.23
CA PRO A 29 -15.00 -3.90 2.01
C PRO A 29 -15.23 -4.24 0.54
N PHE A 30 -15.63 -3.26 -0.27
CA PHE A 30 -15.95 -3.49 -1.68
C PHE A 30 -14.76 -3.92 -2.54
N LEU A 31 -13.52 -3.71 -2.06
CA LEU A 31 -12.30 -4.09 -2.74
C LEU A 31 -11.84 -5.51 -2.38
N ILE A 32 -12.14 -5.98 -1.16
CA ILE A 32 -11.61 -7.26 -0.69
C ILE A 32 -12.68 -8.36 -0.65
N LYS A 33 -13.94 -8.02 -0.39
CA LYS A 33 -15.02 -9.02 -0.31
C LYS A 33 -15.13 -9.93 -1.53
N PRO A 34 -15.06 -9.45 -2.79
CA PRO A 34 -15.11 -10.34 -3.96
C PRO A 34 -13.98 -11.36 -3.99
N ILE A 35 -12.76 -10.96 -3.57
CA ILE A 35 -11.59 -11.83 -3.54
C ILE A 35 -11.74 -12.90 -2.45
N LEU A 36 -12.28 -12.52 -1.28
CA LEU A 36 -12.50 -13.45 -0.18
C LEU A 36 -13.66 -14.41 -0.46
N LYS A 37 -14.70 -13.96 -1.17
CA LYS A 37 -15.76 -14.85 -1.66
C LYS A 37 -15.16 -15.95 -2.54
N ALA A 38 -14.37 -15.58 -3.53
CA ALA A 38 -13.68 -16.53 -4.41
C ALA A 38 -12.70 -17.46 -3.65
N PHE A 39 -12.05 -16.98 -2.59
CA PHE A 39 -11.25 -17.82 -1.70
C PHE A 39 -12.11 -18.88 -1.01
N THR A 40 -13.24 -18.48 -0.42
CA THR A 40 -14.16 -19.41 0.26
C THR A 40 -14.74 -20.44 -0.73
N GLU A 41 -15.15 -20.00 -1.91
CA GLU A 41 -15.68 -20.92 -2.97
C GLU A 41 -14.62 -21.95 -3.40
N LYS A 42 -13.35 -21.54 -3.48
CA LYS A 42 -12.26 -22.44 -3.87
C LYS A 42 -11.79 -23.38 -2.77
N THR A 43 -11.87 -22.99 -1.51
CA THR A 43 -11.18 -23.69 -0.41
C THR A 43 -12.10 -24.28 0.65
N GLY A 44 -13.38 -23.88 0.66
CA GLY A 44 -14.32 -24.16 1.75
C GLY A 44 -14.09 -23.34 3.03
N ILE A 45 -12.97 -22.60 3.12
CA ILE A 45 -12.62 -21.83 4.32
C ILE A 45 -13.45 -20.54 4.35
N LYS A 46 -14.26 -20.36 5.39
CA LYS A 46 -15.01 -19.11 5.60
C LYS A 46 -14.12 -17.99 6.10
N THR A 47 -14.50 -16.74 5.78
CA THR A 47 -13.76 -15.55 6.21
C THR A 47 -14.63 -14.65 7.07
N ASN A 48 -14.25 -14.46 8.33
CA ASN A 48 -14.83 -13.44 9.21
C ASN A 48 -13.97 -12.18 9.13
N ILE A 49 -14.59 -11.04 8.79
CA ILE A 49 -13.82 -9.82 8.53
C ILE A 49 -14.19 -8.72 9.49
N VAL A 50 -13.17 -8.16 10.14
CA VAL A 50 -13.27 -6.93 10.92
C VAL A 50 -12.59 -5.80 10.14
N PHE A 51 -13.38 -4.79 9.76
CA PHE A 51 -12.87 -3.62 9.07
C PHE A 51 -12.55 -2.50 10.05
N ALA A 52 -11.35 -1.90 9.92
CA ALA A 52 -10.95 -0.75 10.70
C ALA A 52 -10.35 0.35 9.83
N LYS A 53 -10.66 1.60 10.14
CA LYS A 53 -10.00 2.76 9.54
C LYS A 53 -8.77 3.19 10.35
N LYS A 54 -8.83 3.02 11.67
CA LYS A 54 -7.79 3.36 12.67
C LYS A 54 -7.86 2.36 13.82
N GLY A 55 -6.84 2.34 14.69
CA GLY A 55 -6.88 1.60 15.96
C GLY A 55 -6.78 0.08 15.87
N MET A 56 -6.37 -0.49 14.72
CA MET A 56 -6.30 -1.95 14.56
C MET A 56 -5.16 -2.56 15.40
N LEU A 57 -4.04 -1.86 15.53
CA LEU A 57 -2.91 -2.30 16.33
C LEU A 57 -3.34 -2.45 17.80
N GLU A 58 -3.99 -1.43 18.33
CA GLU A 58 -4.53 -1.39 19.69
C GLU A 58 -5.58 -2.49 19.91
N LYS A 59 -6.45 -2.68 18.92
CA LYS A 59 -7.47 -3.73 18.95
C LYS A 59 -6.86 -5.13 19.00
N ILE A 60 -5.83 -5.40 18.19
CA ILE A 60 -5.15 -6.71 18.19
C ILE A 60 -4.44 -6.93 19.53
N LYS A 61 -3.84 -5.88 20.13
CA LYS A 61 -3.24 -5.96 21.46
C LYS A 61 -4.26 -6.28 22.55
N ALA A 62 -5.42 -5.62 22.49
CA ALA A 62 -6.46 -5.77 23.50
C ALA A 62 -7.20 -7.13 23.43
N THR A 63 -7.18 -7.79 22.26
CA THR A 63 -7.89 -9.06 22.04
C THR A 63 -6.98 -10.11 21.40
N PRO A 64 -5.98 -10.66 22.13
CA PRO A 64 -5.11 -11.71 21.61
C PRO A 64 -5.93 -12.92 21.12
N GLY A 65 -5.59 -13.42 19.94
CA GLY A 65 -6.29 -14.57 19.32
C GLY A 65 -7.62 -14.25 18.64
N ALA A 66 -8.08 -13.00 18.63
CA ALA A 66 -9.27 -12.61 17.87
C ALA A 66 -9.01 -12.44 16.37
N ALA A 67 -7.77 -12.18 15.97
CA ALA A 67 -7.34 -12.12 14.57
C ALA A 67 -6.43 -13.29 14.23
N ASP A 68 -6.64 -13.93 13.08
CA ASP A 68 -5.73 -14.92 12.50
C ASP A 68 -4.80 -14.26 11.47
N ALA A 69 -5.36 -13.36 10.66
CA ALA A 69 -4.59 -12.62 9.66
C ALA A 69 -4.91 -11.12 9.72
N VAL A 70 -3.95 -10.30 9.29
CA VAL A 70 -4.12 -8.87 9.10
C VAL A 70 -3.85 -8.49 7.65
N LEU A 71 -4.66 -7.58 7.10
CA LEU A 71 -4.52 -7.05 5.76
C LEU A 71 -4.40 -5.53 5.82
N THR A 72 -3.27 -4.99 5.37
CA THR A 72 -3.00 -3.55 5.41
C THR A 72 -2.84 -2.96 4.03
N VAL A 73 -2.87 -1.62 3.96
CA VAL A 73 -2.67 -0.86 2.73
C VAL A 73 -1.40 -0.02 2.76
N ASP A 74 -0.47 -0.34 3.68
CA ASP A 74 0.77 0.42 3.86
C ASP A 74 1.79 -0.39 4.65
N ILE A 75 3.05 -0.40 4.19
CA ILE A 75 4.15 -1.09 4.87
C ILE A 75 4.35 -0.62 6.31
N GLY A 76 4.11 0.67 6.57
CA GLY A 76 4.28 1.21 7.91
C GLY A 76 3.41 0.55 8.96
N ARG A 77 2.18 0.19 8.60
CA ARG A 77 1.27 -0.51 9.52
C ARG A 77 1.73 -1.93 9.83
N LEU A 78 2.24 -2.65 8.83
CA LEU A 78 2.84 -3.97 9.03
C LEU A 78 4.08 -3.88 9.91
N HIS A 79 4.93 -2.90 9.65
CA HIS A 79 6.13 -2.66 10.43
C HIS A 79 5.82 -2.28 11.90
N ASP A 80 4.81 -1.43 12.12
CA ASP A 80 4.41 -1.04 13.48
C ASP A 80 3.86 -2.24 14.28
N MET A 81 3.09 -3.14 13.61
CA MET A 81 2.62 -4.40 14.20
C MET A 81 3.76 -5.38 14.46
N ASP A 82 4.71 -5.48 13.57
CA ASP A 82 5.90 -6.32 13.72
C ASP A 82 6.76 -5.87 14.89
N LYS A 83 7.07 -4.58 14.98
CA LYS A 83 7.78 -3.99 16.13
C LYS A 83 7.07 -4.17 17.46
N ALA A 84 5.74 -4.18 17.43
CA ALA A 84 4.93 -4.43 18.62
C ALA A 84 4.86 -5.93 18.99
N GLY A 85 5.53 -6.82 18.26
CA GLY A 85 5.51 -8.26 18.48
C GLY A 85 4.16 -8.92 18.24
N LEU A 86 3.31 -8.33 17.37
CA LEU A 86 1.95 -8.80 17.09
C LEU A 86 1.85 -9.74 15.88
N LEU A 87 2.96 -9.98 15.21
CA LEU A 87 3.05 -10.85 14.03
C LEU A 87 3.92 -12.07 14.33
N GLN A 88 3.66 -13.16 13.62
CA GLN A 88 4.50 -14.36 13.70
C GLN A 88 5.11 -14.69 12.34
N PRO A 89 6.30 -15.33 12.31
CA PRO A 89 6.95 -15.69 11.07
C PRO A 89 6.20 -16.81 10.34
N VAL A 90 6.17 -16.71 9.03
CA VAL A 90 5.65 -17.72 8.11
C VAL A 90 6.75 -18.11 7.12
N GLN A 91 7.02 -19.39 7.00
CA GLN A 91 7.82 -19.97 5.94
C GLN A 91 6.87 -20.62 4.93
N SER A 92 6.92 -20.18 3.68
CA SER A 92 6.09 -20.72 2.60
C SER A 92 6.80 -20.55 1.27
N LYS A 93 7.09 -21.67 0.63
CA LYS A 93 7.66 -21.70 -0.72
C LYS A 93 6.76 -20.97 -1.73
N VAL A 94 5.43 -21.06 -1.56
CA VAL A 94 4.46 -20.37 -2.41
C VAL A 94 4.61 -18.85 -2.31
N LEU A 95 4.71 -18.31 -1.08
CA LEU A 95 4.89 -16.87 -0.86
C LEU A 95 6.26 -16.40 -1.35
N GLU A 96 7.29 -17.22 -1.21
CA GLU A 96 8.64 -16.91 -1.70
C GLU A 96 8.70 -16.85 -3.23
N GLN A 97 8.01 -17.74 -3.90
CA GLN A 97 7.92 -17.79 -5.36
C GLN A 97 7.07 -16.64 -5.93
N ASN A 98 5.97 -16.29 -5.23
CA ASN A 98 5.03 -15.30 -5.73
C ASN A 98 5.44 -13.86 -5.40
N ILE A 99 6.24 -13.64 -4.34
CA ILE A 99 6.54 -12.31 -3.80
C ILE A 99 8.05 -12.09 -3.78
N PRO A 100 8.60 -11.14 -4.56
CA PRO A 100 10.02 -10.82 -4.53
C PRO A 100 10.51 -10.43 -3.12
N SER A 101 11.76 -10.74 -2.80
CA SER A 101 12.36 -10.51 -1.48
C SER A 101 12.30 -9.05 -1.01
N SER A 102 12.35 -8.10 -1.94
CA SER A 102 12.20 -6.67 -1.63
C SER A 102 10.85 -6.30 -1.02
N TYR A 103 9.83 -7.11 -1.23
CA TYR A 103 8.44 -6.84 -0.83
C TYR A 103 7.92 -7.83 0.22
N ARG A 104 8.79 -8.56 0.90
CA ARG A 104 8.48 -9.41 2.05
C ARG A 104 9.46 -9.19 3.19
N HIS A 105 9.00 -9.46 4.41
CA HIS A 105 9.87 -9.34 5.58
C HIS A 105 11.01 -10.39 5.51
N PRO A 106 12.26 -10.03 5.80
CA PRO A 106 13.38 -10.97 5.74
C PRO A 106 13.20 -12.23 6.61
N LYS A 107 12.47 -12.09 7.73
CA LYS A 107 12.13 -13.21 8.64
C LYS A 107 10.69 -13.74 8.45
N GLY A 108 9.99 -13.37 7.37
CA GLY A 108 8.64 -13.87 7.07
C GLY A 108 7.51 -13.33 7.92
N HIS A 109 7.67 -12.18 8.60
CA HIS A 109 6.60 -11.62 9.46
C HIS A 109 5.48 -10.95 8.66
N TRP A 110 5.74 -10.49 7.44
CA TRP A 110 4.74 -9.91 6.55
C TRP A 110 5.10 -10.10 5.08
N PHE A 111 4.08 -10.02 4.24
CA PHE A 111 4.15 -10.26 2.80
C PHE A 111 3.41 -9.15 2.04
N GLY A 112 4.08 -8.56 1.05
CA GLY A 112 3.45 -7.67 0.08
C GLY A 112 2.50 -8.45 -0.83
N LEU A 113 1.38 -7.84 -1.18
CA LEU A 113 0.42 -8.43 -2.11
C LEU A 113 0.32 -7.64 -3.40
N THR A 114 0.38 -6.31 -3.31
CA THR A 114 0.33 -5.42 -4.49
C THR A 114 1.20 -4.19 -4.28
N LEU A 115 1.61 -3.55 -5.38
CA LEU A 115 2.38 -2.32 -5.38
C LEU A 115 1.55 -1.12 -5.84
N ARG A 116 1.97 0.06 -5.37
CA ARG A 116 1.67 1.36 -5.98
C ARG A 116 2.90 2.23 -5.97
N GLY A 117 3.12 2.94 -7.06
CA GLY A 117 4.16 3.96 -7.15
C GLY A 117 3.73 5.24 -6.43
N ARG A 118 4.66 5.87 -5.70
CA ARG A 118 4.55 7.26 -5.27
C ARG A 118 5.19 8.10 -6.35
N VAL A 119 4.40 8.81 -7.13
CA VAL A 119 4.81 9.46 -8.37
C VAL A 119 4.62 10.97 -8.30
N ILE A 120 5.12 11.68 -9.30
CA ILE A 120 4.84 13.09 -9.48
C ILE A 120 3.72 13.22 -10.52
N TYR A 121 2.64 13.91 -10.17
CA TYR A 121 1.67 14.42 -11.11
C TYR A 121 2.17 15.74 -11.64
N ALA A 122 2.23 15.89 -12.95
CA ALA A 122 2.67 17.12 -13.60
C ALA A 122 1.57 17.68 -14.51
N SER A 123 1.39 19.00 -14.51
CA SER A 123 0.43 19.69 -15.35
C SER A 123 0.74 19.49 -16.83
N LYS A 124 -0.20 18.97 -17.60
CA LYS A 124 -0.04 18.84 -19.07
C LYS A 124 0.16 20.19 -19.78
N LYS A 125 -0.43 21.26 -19.25
CA LYS A 125 -0.38 22.59 -19.88
C LYS A 125 0.89 23.38 -19.51
N ARG A 126 1.43 23.19 -18.28
CA ARG A 126 2.44 24.08 -17.70
C ARG A 126 3.79 23.43 -17.43
N VAL A 127 3.89 22.09 -17.57
CA VAL A 127 5.14 21.34 -17.36
C VAL A 127 5.43 20.50 -18.59
N LYS A 128 6.53 20.80 -19.27
CA LYS A 128 6.97 20.01 -20.43
C LYS A 128 7.43 18.62 -19.98
N PRO A 129 7.16 17.54 -20.73
CA PRO A 129 7.76 16.22 -20.48
C PRO A 129 9.29 16.33 -20.36
N GLY A 130 9.87 15.65 -19.38
CA GLY A 130 11.31 15.70 -19.10
C GLY A 130 11.78 16.86 -18.23
N ALA A 131 10.96 17.89 -17.96
CA ALA A 131 11.32 19.01 -17.09
C ALA A 131 11.56 18.61 -15.64
N ILE A 132 11.01 17.48 -15.21
CA ILE A 132 11.21 16.85 -13.91
C ILE A 132 11.35 15.34 -14.10
N THR A 133 12.38 14.74 -13.52
CA THR A 133 12.72 13.33 -13.71
C THR A 133 13.02 12.58 -12.41
N ARG A 134 13.28 13.31 -11.32
CA ARG A 134 13.69 12.76 -10.03
C ARG A 134 12.91 13.40 -8.89
N TYR A 135 12.83 12.71 -7.73
CA TYR A 135 12.31 13.37 -6.51
C TYR A 135 13.18 14.54 -6.07
N GLU A 136 14.50 14.44 -6.29
CA GLU A 136 15.45 15.48 -5.96
C GLU A 136 15.17 16.78 -6.72
N ASP A 137 14.68 16.69 -7.94
CA ASP A 137 14.33 17.87 -8.77
C ASP A 137 13.20 18.72 -8.16
N LEU A 138 12.38 18.16 -7.26
CA LEU A 138 11.36 18.91 -6.52
C LEU A 138 11.96 19.99 -5.60
N ALA A 139 13.25 19.89 -5.29
CA ALA A 139 13.99 20.86 -4.51
C ALA A 139 14.58 22.01 -5.35
N ASP A 140 14.49 21.97 -6.68
CA ASP A 140 14.99 23.01 -7.58
C ASP A 140 14.16 24.29 -7.39
N PRO A 141 14.80 25.46 -7.16
CA PRO A 141 14.11 26.75 -6.98
C PRO A 141 13.19 27.17 -8.13
N LYS A 142 13.38 26.64 -9.35
CA LYS A 142 12.47 26.91 -10.47
C LYS A 142 11.03 26.46 -10.22
N TRP A 143 10.81 25.61 -9.22
CA TRP A 143 9.50 25.15 -8.81
C TRP A 143 8.90 25.94 -7.63
N LYS A 144 9.52 27.07 -7.22
CA LYS A 144 9.02 27.92 -6.13
C LYS A 144 7.56 28.30 -6.38
N GLY A 145 6.69 28.03 -5.38
CA GLY A 145 5.25 28.31 -5.47
C GLY A 145 4.47 27.42 -6.46
N ARG A 146 5.05 26.28 -6.90
CA ARG A 146 4.46 25.47 -7.97
C ARG A 146 4.19 24.00 -7.57
N ILE A 147 4.41 23.64 -6.31
CA ILE A 147 4.25 22.26 -5.83
C ILE A 147 3.13 22.16 -4.82
N CYS A 148 2.24 21.18 -4.99
CA CYS A 148 1.22 20.82 -4.01
C CYS A 148 1.50 19.45 -3.41
N THR A 149 1.29 19.31 -2.11
CA THR A 149 1.35 18.02 -1.43
C THR A 149 0.24 17.87 -0.39
N ARG A 150 -0.07 16.65 -0.03
CA ARG A 150 -0.80 16.37 1.20
C ARG A 150 0.13 16.52 2.40
N SER A 151 -0.41 16.47 3.63
CA SER A 151 0.38 16.55 4.86
C SER A 151 1.64 15.71 4.82
N GLY A 152 2.77 16.27 5.24
CA GLY A 152 4.03 15.57 5.41
C GLY A 152 3.95 14.40 6.41
N LYS A 153 3.05 14.47 7.39
CA LYS A 153 2.78 13.40 8.37
C LYS A 153 1.91 12.27 7.83
N HIS A 154 1.33 12.42 6.63
CA HIS A 154 0.55 11.34 6.08
C HIS A 154 1.46 10.15 5.72
N VAL A 155 0.99 8.92 6.01
CA VAL A 155 1.77 7.67 5.86
C VAL A 155 2.43 7.53 4.48
N TYR A 156 1.82 8.04 3.39
CA TYR A 156 2.40 7.96 2.04
C TYR A 156 3.59 8.91 1.85
N ASN A 157 3.53 10.12 2.41
CA ASN A 157 4.65 11.06 2.36
C ASN A 157 5.75 10.63 3.33
N VAL A 158 5.41 10.19 4.55
CA VAL A 158 6.37 9.62 5.49
C VAL A 158 7.13 8.44 4.86
N SER A 159 6.46 7.57 4.10
CA SER A 159 7.10 6.44 3.42
C SER A 159 8.08 6.91 2.33
N LEU A 160 7.69 7.89 1.50
CA LEU A 160 8.59 8.48 0.51
C LEU A 160 9.79 9.16 1.19
N PHE A 161 9.55 9.98 2.21
CA PHE A 161 10.61 10.68 2.92
C PHE A 161 11.57 9.70 3.63
N ALA A 162 11.03 8.60 4.16
CA ALA A 162 11.83 7.50 4.71
C ALA A 162 12.70 6.82 3.64
N SER A 163 12.20 6.67 2.41
CA SER A 163 12.98 6.18 1.28
C SER A 163 14.12 7.13 0.93
N ILE A 164 13.87 8.46 0.91
CA ILE A 164 14.94 9.46 0.72
C ILE A 164 15.99 9.36 1.83
N VAL A 165 15.56 9.25 3.12
CA VAL A 165 16.49 9.04 4.25
C VAL A 165 17.30 7.76 4.07
N ALA A 166 16.69 6.66 3.63
CA ALA A 166 17.36 5.38 3.45
C ALA A 166 18.45 5.42 2.36
N HIS A 167 18.24 6.19 1.30
CA HIS A 167 19.19 6.33 0.20
C HIS A 167 20.24 7.41 0.40
N SER A 168 19.90 8.53 1.03
CA SER A 168 20.78 9.71 1.07
C SER A 168 21.24 10.10 2.48
N GLY A 169 20.73 9.46 3.51
CA GLY A 169 20.99 9.82 4.90
C GLY A 169 20.13 11.00 5.40
N GLU A 170 20.11 11.19 6.73
CA GLU A 170 19.23 12.17 7.40
C GLU A 170 19.54 13.61 6.98
N ALA A 171 20.82 13.99 6.94
CA ALA A 171 21.24 15.37 6.65
C ALA A 171 20.83 15.82 5.24
N LYS A 172 21.08 14.99 4.22
CA LYS A 172 20.68 15.30 2.83
C LYS A 172 19.16 15.29 2.68
N ALA A 173 18.46 14.33 3.32
CA ALA A 173 17.02 14.29 3.33
C ALA A 173 16.39 15.53 3.98
N LYS A 174 16.98 16.05 5.07
CA LYS A 174 16.55 17.30 5.71
C LYS A 174 16.67 18.48 4.75
N LYS A 175 17.84 18.64 4.11
CA LYS A 175 18.09 19.73 3.13
C LYS A 175 17.08 19.67 1.99
N TRP A 176 16.87 18.48 1.41
CA TRP A 176 15.89 18.27 0.36
C TRP A 176 14.46 18.62 0.81
N LEU A 177 14.06 18.21 2.02
CA LEU A 177 12.71 18.47 2.53
C LEU A 177 12.48 19.97 2.83
N MET A 178 13.51 20.69 3.27
CA MET A 178 13.47 22.16 3.42
C MET A 178 13.26 22.84 2.06
N ALA A 179 14.03 22.46 1.05
CA ALA A 179 13.92 23.02 -0.29
C ALA A 179 12.57 22.68 -0.95
N LEU A 180 12.10 21.43 -0.79
CA LEU A 180 10.74 21.06 -1.22
C LEU A 180 9.66 21.91 -0.54
N LYS A 181 9.79 22.17 0.79
CA LYS A 181 8.88 23.06 1.52
C LYS A 181 8.86 24.47 0.92
N SER A 182 10.04 25.03 0.60
CA SER A 182 10.15 26.37 0.00
C SER A 182 9.49 26.47 -1.38
N ASN A 183 9.30 25.35 -2.06
CA ASN A 183 8.67 25.26 -3.38
C ASN A 183 7.16 25.01 -3.33
N LEU A 184 6.57 24.86 -2.13
CA LEU A 184 5.13 24.63 -2.01
C LEU A 184 4.33 25.86 -2.45
N ALA A 185 3.25 25.64 -3.18
CA ALA A 185 2.30 26.66 -3.61
C ALA A 185 1.29 27.00 -2.50
N ARG A 186 1.06 26.09 -1.57
CA ARG A 186 0.07 26.22 -0.50
C ARG A 186 0.37 25.29 0.67
N LYS A 187 -0.31 25.52 1.78
CA LYS A 187 -0.27 24.61 2.96
C LYS A 187 -0.58 23.17 2.54
N PRO A 188 0.25 22.19 2.92
CA PRO A 188 0.00 20.79 2.66
C PRO A 188 -1.36 20.33 3.19
N SER A 189 -2.26 19.90 2.30
CA SER A 189 -3.64 19.55 2.68
C SER A 189 -4.31 18.59 1.69
N GLY A 190 -5.44 18.04 2.08
CA GLY A 190 -6.25 17.17 1.24
C GLY A 190 -5.64 15.79 0.98
N ASN A 191 -6.24 15.06 0.06
CA ASN A 191 -5.76 13.74 -0.41
C ASN A 191 -5.15 13.86 -1.82
N ASP A 192 -4.70 12.74 -2.39
CA ASP A 192 -4.03 12.74 -3.71
C ASP A 192 -4.95 13.23 -4.86
N ARG A 193 -6.29 13.06 -4.74
CA ARG A 193 -7.24 13.66 -5.72
C ARG A 193 -7.32 15.18 -5.58
N ALA A 194 -7.21 15.69 -4.35
CA ALA A 194 -7.17 17.13 -4.13
C ALA A 194 -5.92 17.79 -4.73
N GLN A 195 -4.81 17.03 -4.83
CA GLN A 195 -3.61 17.51 -5.53
C GLN A 195 -3.86 17.63 -7.05
N ALA A 196 -4.48 16.61 -7.66
CA ALA A 196 -4.85 16.69 -9.08
C ALA A 196 -5.87 17.80 -9.36
N LYS A 197 -6.84 18.02 -8.43
CA LYS A 197 -7.76 19.16 -8.49
C LYS A 197 -7.01 20.50 -8.48
N ALA A 198 -6.03 20.65 -7.58
CA ALA A 198 -5.23 21.87 -7.47
C ALA A 198 -4.42 22.15 -8.75
N ILE A 199 -3.83 21.12 -9.38
CA ILE A 199 -3.16 21.27 -10.67
C ILE A 199 -4.16 21.67 -11.76
N HIS A 200 -5.34 21.05 -11.80
CA HIS A 200 -6.40 21.42 -12.75
C HIS A 200 -6.86 22.88 -12.59
N ALA A 201 -6.97 23.36 -11.36
CA ALA A 201 -7.34 24.72 -11.03
C ALA A 201 -6.22 25.76 -11.25
N GLY A 202 -4.97 25.33 -11.51
CA GLY A 202 -3.84 26.25 -11.68
C GLY A 202 -3.14 26.67 -10.39
N GLU A 203 -3.54 26.10 -9.23
CA GLU A 203 -2.93 26.44 -7.93
C GLU A 203 -1.47 25.94 -7.84
N CYS A 204 -1.13 24.89 -8.54
CA CYS A 204 0.21 24.34 -8.63
C CYS A 204 0.41 23.57 -9.95
N ASP A 205 1.67 23.23 -10.27
CA ASP A 205 2.02 22.56 -11.51
C ASP A 205 2.46 21.12 -11.29
N LEU A 206 2.99 20.82 -10.10
CA LEU A 206 3.48 19.52 -9.69
C LEU A 206 2.82 19.08 -8.39
N ALA A 207 2.65 17.76 -8.22
CA ALA A 207 2.20 17.21 -6.96
C ALA A 207 2.70 15.79 -6.72
N LEU A 208 2.86 15.39 -5.45
CA LEU A 208 3.11 14.01 -5.06
C LEU A 208 1.81 13.24 -4.90
N ALA A 209 1.68 12.11 -5.61
CA ALA A 209 0.48 11.28 -5.57
C ALA A 209 0.79 9.78 -5.78
N ASN A 210 -0.15 8.91 -5.44
CA ASN A 210 -0.05 7.49 -5.76
C ASN A 210 -0.70 7.17 -7.11
N THR A 211 -0.11 6.24 -7.85
CA THR A 211 -0.52 5.84 -9.20
C THR A 211 -2.00 5.50 -9.32
N TYR A 212 -2.55 4.66 -8.42
CA TYR A 212 -3.92 4.18 -8.51
C TYR A 212 -4.99 5.29 -8.43
N TYR A 213 -4.67 6.47 -7.83
CA TYR A 213 -5.62 7.58 -7.82
C TYR A 213 -5.88 8.15 -9.21
N MET A 214 -4.87 8.15 -10.08
CA MET A 214 -5.05 8.54 -11.49
C MET A 214 -6.12 7.69 -12.16
N ALA A 215 -5.98 6.35 -12.08
CA ALA A 215 -6.96 5.45 -12.68
C ALA A 215 -8.36 5.63 -12.06
N LYS A 216 -8.43 5.71 -10.72
CA LYS A 216 -9.71 5.90 -10.02
C LYS A 216 -10.39 7.23 -10.35
N MET A 217 -9.65 8.28 -10.68
CA MET A 217 -10.22 9.54 -11.17
C MET A 217 -10.67 9.41 -12.63
N ALA A 218 -9.81 8.87 -13.49
CA ALA A 218 -10.08 8.73 -14.92
C ALA A 218 -11.31 7.85 -15.22
N THR A 219 -11.56 6.83 -14.39
CA THR A 219 -12.69 5.89 -14.54
C THR A 219 -13.91 6.21 -13.67
N ASN A 220 -13.93 7.35 -12.98
CA ASN A 220 -15.00 7.66 -12.04
C ASN A 220 -16.31 8.00 -12.76
N LYS A 221 -17.26 7.05 -12.72
CA LYS A 221 -18.60 7.23 -13.32
C LYS A 221 -19.49 8.19 -12.52
N LYS A 222 -19.36 8.19 -11.18
CA LYS A 222 -20.22 8.98 -10.27
C LYS A 222 -19.81 10.45 -10.18
N LYS A 223 -18.50 10.74 -10.18
CA LYS A 223 -17.95 12.11 -10.04
C LYS A 223 -17.23 12.53 -11.31
N LYS A 224 -17.98 12.93 -12.34
CA LYS A 224 -17.46 13.28 -13.67
C LYS A 224 -16.32 14.31 -13.61
N VAL A 225 -16.39 15.29 -12.70
CA VAL A 225 -15.34 16.31 -12.51
C VAL A 225 -13.96 15.71 -12.20
N GLN A 226 -13.88 14.54 -11.57
CA GLN A 226 -12.59 13.88 -11.31
C GLN A 226 -11.90 13.40 -12.60
N ARG A 227 -12.67 13.14 -13.66
CA ARG A 227 -12.09 12.80 -14.97
C ARG A 227 -11.36 14.00 -15.58
N GLU A 228 -11.89 15.21 -15.37
CA GLU A 228 -11.25 16.44 -15.83
C GLU A 228 -9.93 16.69 -15.05
N TRP A 229 -9.91 16.44 -13.73
CA TRP A 229 -8.66 16.50 -12.97
C TRP A 229 -7.62 15.50 -13.47
N ALA A 230 -8.03 14.26 -13.79
CA ALA A 230 -7.12 13.26 -14.36
C ALA A 230 -6.61 13.66 -15.75
N LYS A 231 -7.45 14.27 -16.59
CA LYS A 231 -7.05 14.76 -17.93
C LYS A 231 -6.03 15.91 -17.87
N ALA A 232 -6.05 16.73 -16.81
CA ALA A 232 -5.18 17.88 -16.64
C ALA A 232 -3.72 17.50 -16.30
N VAL A 233 -3.47 16.27 -15.88
CA VAL A 233 -2.16 15.83 -15.39
C VAL A 233 -1.64 14.62 -16.17
N TYR A 234 -0.31 14.46 -16.15
CA TYR A 234 0.34 13.20 -16.54
C TYR A 234 1.20 12.68 -15.39
N ILE A 235 1.55 11.41 -15.44
CA ILE A 235 2.38 10.75 -14.43
C ILE A 235 3.85 10.84 -14.86
N VAL A 236 4.68 11.30 -13.94
CA VAL A 236 6.13 11.14 -14.02
C VAL A 236 6.55 10.07 -13.01
N PHE A 237 7.19 9.00 -13.47
CA PHE A 237 7.86 8.03 -12.63
C PHE A 237 9.27 8.56 -12.33
N PRO A 238 9.57 8.92 -11.06
CA PRO A 238 10.87 9.55 -10.76
C PRO A 238 12.02 8.53 -10.76
N ASN A 239 13.24 9.04 -10.89
CA ASN A 239 14.48 8.28 -10.70
C ASN A 239 14.65 7.06 -11.63
N GLN A 240 14.13 7.11 -12.84
CA GLN A 240 14.18 5.97 -13.77
C GLN A 240 15.59 5.66 -14.27
N LYS A 241 16.50 6.66 -14.29
CA LYS A 241 17.90 6.49 -14.69
C LYS A 241 18.82 6.04 -13.52
N ASP A 242 18.30 6.06 -12.28
CA ASP A 242 19.06 5.64 -11.09
C ASP A 242 18.30 4.56 -10.28
N ARG A 243 17.87 4.81 -9.05
CA ARG A 243 17.30 3.81 -8.13
C ARG A 243 15.88 3.35 -8.46
N GLY A 244 15.14 4.07 -9.30
CA GLY A 244 13.73 3.81 -9.58
C GLY A 244 12.78 4.58 -8.67
N ALA A 245 11.49 4.52 -8.99
CA ALA A 245 10.43 5.20 -8.25
C ALA A 245 10.15 4.50 -6.92
N HIS A 246 9.97 5.27 -5.84
CA HIS A 246 9.52 4.73 -4.56
C HIS A 246 8.16 4.05 -4.72
N VAL A 247 8.06 2.84 -4.21
CA VAL A 247 6.84 2.04 -4.17
C VAL A 247 6.45 1.70 -2.74
N ASN A 248 5.16 1.47 -2.52
CA ASN A 248 4.64 0.97 -1.27
C ASN A 248 3.70 -0.21 -1.55
N ILE A 249 3.41 -1.02 -0.53
CA ILE A 249 2.64 -2.25 -0.67
C ILE A 249 1.29 -2.18 0.05
N SER A 250 0.32 -2.91 -0.50
CA SER A 250 -0.69 -3.54 0.32
C SER A 250 -0.18 -4.92 0.68
N GLY A 251 -0.32 -5.32 1.92
CA GLY A 251 0.28 -6.57 2.37
C GLY A 251 -0.50 -7.21 3.51
N ALA A 252 -0.14 -8.44 3.81
CA ALA A 252 -0.77 -9.27 4.83
C ALA A 252 0.27 -9.90 5.75
N ALA A 253 -0.18 -10.32 6.93
CA ALA A 253 0.60 -11.03 7.92
C ALA A 253 -0.28 -11.96 8.73
N VAL A 254 0.32 -12.98 9.36
CA VAL A 254 -0.34 -13.82 10.35
C VAL A 254 -0.17 -13.19 11.72
N ALA A 255 -1.26 -13.06 12.46
CA ALA A 255 -1.24 -12.51 13.82
C ALA A 255 -0.54 -13.47 14.79
N LYS A 256 0.17 -12.93 15.80
CA LYS A 256 0.99 -13.73 16.73
C LYS A 256 0.20 -14.86 17.42
N HIS A 257 -1.02 -14.57 17.84
CA HIS A 257 -1.87 -15.50 18.57
C HIS A 257 -3.00 -16.08 17.69
N ALA A 258 -2.76 -16.22 16.38
CA ALA A 258 -3.73 -16.80 15.44
C ALA A 258 -4.15 -18.22 15.85
N LYS A 259 -5.44 -18.41 16.10
CA LYS A 259 -6.03 -19.73 16.41
C LYS A 259 -6.11 -20.61 15.15
N ASN A 260 -6.39 -19.99 14.00
CA ASN A 260 -6.52 -20.66 12.70
C ASN A 260 -5.31 -20.37 11.80
N ARG A 261 -4.08 -20.55 12.34
CA ARG A 261 -2.83 -20.22 11.64
C ARG A 261 -2.72 -20.85 10.25
N LYS A 262 -3.08 -22.14 10.10
CA LYS A 262 -3.02 -22.81 8.80
C LYS A 262 -3.91 -22.13 7.76
N ASN A 263 -5.14 -21.79 8.12
CA ASN A 263 -6.09 -21.11 7.24
C ASN A 263 -5.65 -19.68 6.94
N ALA A 264 -5.02 -18.97 7.89
CA ALA A 264 -4.44 -17.65 7.66
C ALA A 264 -3.31 -17.71 6.62
N VAL A 265 -2.42 -18.70 6.69
CA VAL A 265 -1.36 -18.90 5.69
C VAL A 265 -1.97 -19.22 4.32
N ARG A 266 -2.92 -20.15 4.23
CA ARG A 266 -3.63 -20.49 2.99
C ARG A 266 -4.31 -19.27 2.35
N LEU A 267 -4.89 -18.38 3.18
CA LEU A 267 -5.46 -17.13 2.69
C LEU A 267 -4.39 -16.22 2.09
N ILE A 268 -3.24 -16.02 2.76
CA ILE A 268 -2.18 -15.14 2.26
C ILE A 268 -1.57 -15.72 0.98
N GLU A 269 -1.36 -17.03 0.91
CA GLU A 269 -0.92 -17.73 -0.31
C GLU A 269 -1.91 -17.52 -1.46
N TYR A 270 -3.21 -17.68 -1.22
CA TYR A 270 -4.24 -17.41 -2.21
C TYR A 270 -4.21 -15.95 -2.69
N LEU A 271 -4.09 -14.99 -1.76
CA LEU A 271 -4.01 -13.56 -2.10
C LEU A 271 -2.76 -13.21 -2.92
N SER A 272 -1.68 -13.98 -2.79
CA SER A 272 -0.47 -13.86 -3.61
C SER A 272 -0.56 -14.58 -4.96
N GLY A 273 -1.57 -15.43 -5.14
CA GLY A 273 -1.78 -16.24 -6.35
C GLY A 273 -2.35 -15.43 -7.53
N GLU A 274 -2.25 -16.02 -8.72
CA GLU A 274 -2.59 -15.35 -9.99
C GLU A 274 -4.00 -14.76 -10.02
N TYR A 275 -5.00 -15.53 -9.62
CA TYR A 275 -6.40 -15.11 -9.66
C TYR A 275 -6.65 -13.88 -8.78
N ALA A 276 -6.21 -13.92 -7.53
CA ALA A 276 -6.37 -12.79 -6.61
C ALA A 276 -5.59 -11.56 -7.08
N GLN A 277 -4.36 -11.76 -7.59
CA GLN A 277 -3.54 -10.69 -8.13
C GLN A 277 -4.18 -10.01 -9.36
N LYS A 278 -4.84 -10.79 -10.23
CA LYS A 278 -5.62 -10.25 -11.35
C LYS A 278 -6.79 -9.39 -10.86
N LEU A 279 -7.56 -9.88 -9.88
CA LEU A 279 -8.66 -9.10 -9.29
C LEU A 279 -8.16 -7.81 -8.63
N TYR A 280 -7.02 -7.83 -7.93
CA TYR A 280 -6.39 -6.62 -7.39
C TYR A 280 -6.03 -5.62 -8.48
N ALA A 281 -5.42 -6.08 -9.58
CA ALA A 281 -5.05 -5.22 -10.71
C ALA A 281 -6.30 -4.57 -11.35
N GLU A 282 -7.34 -5.36 -11.60
CA GLU A 282 -8.56 -4.91 -12.27
C GLU A 282 -9.41 -3.95 -11.40
N GLN A 283 -9.57 -4.25 -10.11
CA GLN A 283 -10.48 -3.49 -9.25
C GLN A 283 -9.81 -2.32 -8.53
N ASN A 284 -8.51 -2.47 -8.21
CA ASN A 284 -7.77 -1.50 -7.40
C ASN A 284 -6.80 -0.64 -8.18
N TYR A 285 -6.50 -1.01 -9.44
CA TYR A 285 -5.50 -0.34 -10.27
C TYR A 285 -4.10 -0.35 -9.61
N GLU A 286 -3.82 -1.39 -8.81
CA GLU A 286 -2.51 -1.62 -8.19
C GLU A 286 -1.70 -2.57 -9.07
N TYR A 287 -0.37 -2.48 -8.99
CA TYR A 287 0.50 -3.39 -9.73
C TYR A 287 0.57 -4.74 -9.00
N PRO A 288 0.32 -5.86 -9.70
CA PRO A 288 0.50 -7.18 -9.12
C PRO A 288 1.98 -7.45 -8.82
N LEU A 289 2.25 -8.24 -7.77
CA LEU A 289 3.62 -8.67 -7.42
C LEU A 289 3.99 -9.98 -8.07
N LYS A 290 3.00 -10.85 -8.31
CA LYS A 290 3.25 -12.14 -8.96
C LYS A 290 3.67 -11.94 -10.41
N LYS A 291 4.82 -12.51 -10.77
CA LYS A 291 5.34 -12.48 -12.14
C LYS A 291 4.31 -13.07 -13.13
N GLY A 292 4.15 -12.45 -14.28
CA GLY A 292 3.25 -12.90 -15.34
C GLY A 292 1.82 -12.34 -15.25
N VAL A 293 1.39 -11.83 -14.09
CA VAL A 293 0.06 -11.22 -13.97
C VAL A 293 0.06 -9.82 -14.60
N LYS A 294 -0.87 -9.59 -15.53
CA LYS A 294 -1.00 -8.31 -16.24
C LYS A 294 -1.62 -7.24 -15.33
N THR A 295 -1.14 -6.01 -15.47
CA THR A 295 -1.78 -4.83 -14.89
C THR A 295 -3.05 -4.47 -15.66
N HIS A 296 -3.93 -3.65 -15.03
CA HIS A 296 -5.08 -3.09 -15.74
C HIS A 296 -4.62 -2.32 -17.00
N PRO A 297 -5.32 -2.40 -18.16
CA PRO A 297 -4.90 -1.73 -19.41
C PRO A 297 -4.60 -0.24 -19.25
N LEU A 298 -5.43 0.49 -18.49
CA LEU A 298 -5.20 1.91 -18.18
C LEU A 298 -3.88 2.13 -17.41
N VAL A 299 -3.53 1.24 -16.48
CA VAL A 299 -2.27 1.32 -15.73
C VAL A 299 -1.09 0.99 -16.64
N TYR A 300 -1.26 0.00 -17.52
CA TYR A 300 -0.27 -0.38 -18.51
C TYR A 300 0.03 0.75 -19.49
N SER A 301 -0.99 1.55 -19.89
CA SER A 301 -0.83 2.67 -20.82
C SER A 301 0.07 3.81 -20.30
N TRP A 302 0.38 3.85 -19.02
CA TRP A 302 1.34 4.82 -18.45
C TRP A 302 2.81 4.43 -18.70
N GLY A 303 3.03 3.26 -19.31
CA GLY A 303 4.35 2.71 -19.56
C GLY A 303 4.88 1.86 -18.42
N LYS A 304 5.96 1.15 -18.72
CA LYS A 304 6.73 0.41 -17.72
C LYS A 304 7.57 1.39 -16.90
N PHE A 305 7.76 1.09 -15.62
CA PHE A 305 8.67 1.87 -14.78
C PHE A 305 9.57 0.94 -13.96
N LYS A 306 10.73 1.45 -13.62
CA LYS A 306 11.66 0.84 -12.68
C LYS A 306 11.21 1.22 -11.27
N ALA A 307 10.79 0.21 -10.49
CA ALA A 307 10.52 0.37 -9.08
C ALA A 307 11.84 0.36 -8.28
N ASP A 308 11.92 1.13 -7.21
CA ASP A 308 13.02 1.05 -6.26
C ASP A 308 13.05 -0.35 -5.62
N THR A 309 14.20 -1.00 -5.69
CA THR A 309 14.41 -2.38 -5.22
C THR A 309 14.87 -2.47 -3.76
N ILE A 310 15.02 -1.33 -3.07
CA ILE A 310 15.35 -1.35 -1.63
C ILE A 310 14.29 -2.15 -0.88
N ASN A 311 14.73 -3.05 0.01
CA ASN A 311 13.78 -3.81 0.83
C ASN A 311 12.94 -2.86 1.69
N LEU A 312 11.62 -3.00 1.63
CA LEU A 312 10.69 -2.09 2.30
C LEU A 312 10.80 -2.12 3.84
N ALA A 313 11.35 -3.18 4.44
CA ALA A 313 11.67 -3.19 5.86
C ALA A 313 12.75 -2.13 6.20
N LYS A 314 13.77 -1.97 5.32
CA LYS A 314 14.79 -0.92 5.49
C LYS A 314 14.18 0.48 5.41
N VAL A 315 13.27 0.71 4.48
CA VAL A 315 12.51 1.97 4.38
C VAL A 315 11.65 2.19 5.63
N ALA A 316 10.90 1.17 6.05
CA ALA A 316 10.03 1.25 7.21
C ALA A 316 10.78 1.62 8.50
N ASN A 317 12.01 1.12 8.69
CA ASN A 317 12.89 1.47 9.80
C ASN A 317 13.28 2.97 9.84
N LYS A 318 13.20 3.69 8.73
CA LYS A 318 13.51 5.14 8.65
C LYS A 318 12.28 6.05 8.84
N ARG A 319 11.08 5.48 9.00
CA ARG A 319 9.82 6.26 9.12
C ARG A 319 9.80 7.20 10.33
N ALA A 320 10.31 6.76 11.47
CA ALA A 320 10.38 7.61 12.67
C ALA A 320 11.27 8.83 12.42
N ILE A 321 12.44 8.63 11.79
CA ILE A 321 13.36 9.71 11.41
C ILE A 321 12.66 10.65 10.42
N ALA A 322 12.06 10.11 9.36
CA ALA A 322 11.36 10.91 8.36
C ALA A 322 10.21 11.75 8.98
N SER A 323 9.46 11.17 9.92
CA SER A 323 8.41 11.87 10.65
C SER A 323 8.96 13.01 11.50
N LYS A 324 10.08 12.78 12.21
CA LYS A 324 10.77 13.84 12.98
C LYS A 324 11.31 14.95 12.08
N LEU A 325 11.81 14.62 10.89
CA LEU A 325 12.26 15.62 9.92
C LEU A 325 11.12 16.52 9.44
N VAL A 326 9.92 15.96 9.24
CA VAL A 326 8.71 16.75 8.89
C VAL A 326 8.44 17.84 9.96
N ASP A 327 8.60 17.49 11.26
CA ASP A 327 8.46 18.46 12.35
C ASP A 327 9.62 19.46 12.38
N LYS A 328 10.87 18.96 12.32
CA LYS A 328 12.07 19.81 12.37
C LYS A 328 12.10 20.88 11.28
N VAL A 329 11.58 20.59 10.08
CA VAL A 329 11.50 21.56 8.98
C VAL A 329 10.17 22.30 8.95
N ASP A 330 9.28 22.00 9.91
CA ASP A 330 7.95 22.60 9.99
C ASP A 330 7.18 22.51 8.65
N TYR A 331 7.20 21.31 8.05
CA TYR A 331 6.73 21.08 6.68
C TYR A 331 5.26 21.44 6.45
N ASN A 332 4.41 21.22 7.47
CA ASN A 332 2.97 21.43 7.35
C ASN A 332 2.55 22.88 7.59
N ASN A 333 3.41 23.73 8.12
CA ASN A 333 3.17 25.14 8.30
C ASN A 333 3.69 25.90 7.08
N PHE A 334 2.77 26.37 6.28
CA PHE A 334 3.04 27.16 5.10
C PHE A 334 2.98 28.64 5.48
N SER A 335 4.08 29.32 5.28
CA SER A 335 4.08 30.80 5.23
C SER A 335 4.35 31.17 3.78
N PRO A 336 3.44 31.89 3.10
CA PRO A 336 3.77 32.46 1.80
C PRO A 336 5.07 33.26 1.99
N SER A 337 6.11 32.94 1.25
CA SER A 337 7.26 33.83 1.15
C SER A 337 6.79 35.10 0.44
N ASN A 338 6.79 36.21 1.15
CA ASN A 338 6.64 37.55 0.59
C ASN A 338 7.54 37.73 -0.64
#